data_434b5439c0ff3a0fd69249c7683cd9a1
#
_entry.id   434b5439c0ff3a0fd69249c7683cd9a1
#
_cell.length_a   1.000
_cell.length_b   1.000
_cell.length_c   1.000
_cell.angle_alpha   90.00
_cell.angle_beta   90.00
_cell.angle_gamma   90.00
#
_symmetry.space_group_name_H-M   'P 1'
#
loop_
_entity.id
_entity.type
_entity.pdbx_description
1 polymer ?
#
loop_
_entity_poly.entity_id
_entity_poly.type
_entity_poly.pdbx_seq_one_letter_code
_entity_poly.pdbx_strand_id
1 'polypeptide(L)'
;MYTKTFQVVQYLADTLDSYVTSGQLGAHLGVSSRMILRYVKEAEALGRENGFEIRSYKGRGYQIKITDQVRCQAFFKDMGGHTGSQGDELIREVVRRILICDGCKMDELEELFNYSRSSMSRITTLSNSYLENFGLELFSKAYTGLYISGNEISIRDCMYHLLEKTEEEEIWNALDIREVQERDIRKWMDRCFKKYGLCAKEKEEQQFFKYLAITIKRISLGKEIYFGYLAHLDGKEPFKAQMKTTRCLLKKYFPNNRLEGECMYLTLIWMQTFGGNSRINQIDEHNLMFFHGLVMKGLKKIQDNYGVDLNGDEVLVNGLILHVASSYGKYLVHMETENPFYEELQKIYPTAYYYAIELAECITEYTKQNLSVGELGFLTMYFASSLE
;
A
#
# COMPACT_ATOMS: atom_id res chain seq x y z
N MET A 1 6.97 -23.80 -20.21
CA MET A 1 8.33 -24.26 -20.56
C MET A 1 9.23 -23.16 -21.14
N TYR A 2 8.67 -22.03 -21.59
CA TYR A 2 9.39 -20.97 -22.33
C TYR A 2 10.01 -19.83 -21.52
N THR A 3 9.86 -19.77 -20.20
CA THR A 3 10.15 -18.54 -19.42
C THR A 3 11.64 -18.21 -19.30
N LYS A 4 12.51 -19.19 -19.05
CA LYS A 4 13.96 -18.93 -18.98
C LYS A 4 14.54 -18.68 -20.37
N THR A 5 14.01 -19.36 -21.38
CA THR A 5 14.34 -19.15 -22.78
C THR A 5 13.94 -17.73 -23.24
N PHE A 6 12.75 -17.26 -22.85
CA PHE A 6 12.31 -15.89 -23.13
C PHE A 6 13.17 -14.84 -22.41
N GLN A 7 13.50 -15.06 -21.13
CA GLN A 7 14.41 -14.18 -20.39
C GLN A 7 15.81 -14.08 -21.02
N VAL A 8 16.31 -15.18 -21.63
CA VAL A 8 17.54 -15.12 -22.43
C VAL A 8 17.37 -14.21 -23.65
N VAL A 9 16.26 -14.36 -24.39
CA VAL A 9 15.97 -13.52 -25.57
C VAL A 9 15.84 -12.05 -25.17
N GLN A 10 15.13 -11.77 -24.10
CA GLN A 10 14.93 -10.42 -23.60
C GLN A 10 16.25 -9.76 -23.17
N TYR A 11 17.06 -10.44 -22.37
CA TYR A 11 18.37 -9.93 -21.95
C TYR A 11 19.31 -9.65 -23.13
N LEU A 12 19.31 -10.52 -24.13
CA LEU A 12 20.07 -10.29 -25.37
C LEU A 12 19.52 -9.15 -26.20
N ALA A 13 18.20 -8.93 -26.19
CA ALA A 13 17.57 -7.80 -26.88
C ALA A 13 17.84 -6.47 -26.18
N ASP A 14 17.88 -6.45 -24.84
CA ASP A 14 18.25 -5.26 -24.06
C ASP A 14 19.74 -4.88 -24.24
N THR A 15 20.55 -5.81 -24.75
CA THR A 15 22.00 -5.66 -24.98
C THR A 15 22.38 -5.80 -26.47
N LEU A 16 21.55 -5.30 -27.39
CA LEU A 16 21.63 -5.49 -28.86
C LEU A 16 23.03 -5.33 -29.46
N ASP A 17 23.82 -4.37 -28.97
CA ASP A 17 25.15 -4.04 -29.51
C ASP A 17 26.30 -4.68 -28.74
N SER A 18 26.01 -5.57 -27.79
CA SER A 18 27.01 -6.21 -26.93
C SER A 18 27.05 -7.73 -27.11
N TYR A 19 28.21 -8.32 -26.79
CA TYR A 19 28.36 -9.76 -26.66
C TYR A 19 28.13 -10.17 -25.22
N VAL A 20 27.24 -11.13 -25.01
CA VAL A 20 26.88 -11.63 -23.67
C VAL A 20 27.35 -13.05 -23.50
N THR A 21 28.20 -13.30 -22.51
CA THR A 21 28.73 -14.64 -22.22
C THR A 21 27.70 -15.53 -21.51
N SER A 22 27.85 -16.85 -21.62
CA SER A 22 27.03 -17.80 -20.86
C SER A 22 27.14 -17.63 -19.34
N GLY A 23 28.29 -17.12 -18.86
CA GLY A 23 28.49 -16.80 -17.46
C GLY A 23 27.64 -15.60 -17.00
N GLN A 24 27.61 -14.52 -17.80
CA GLN A 24 26.78 -13.34 -17.54
C GLN A 24 25.29 -13.67 -17.57
N LEU A 25 24.84 -14.42 -18.59
CA LEU A 25 23.46 -14.92 -18.66
C LEU A 25 23.12 -15.81 -17.46
N GLY A 26 24.07 -16.70 -17.08
CA GLY A 26 23.90 -17.58 -15.92
C GLY A 26 23.77 -16.82 -14.59
N ALA A 27 24.59 -15.78 -14.39
CA ALA A 27 24.55 -14.92 -13.21
C ALA A 27 23.23 -14.13 -13.15
N HIS A 28 22.79 -13.55 -14.29
CA HIS A 28 21.54 -12.79 -14.36
C HIS A 28 20.30 -13.68 -14.13
N LEU A 29 20.29 -14.90 -14.67
CA LEU A 29 19.13 -15.79 -14.60
C LEU A 29 19.15 -16.75 -13.40
N GLY A 30 20.20 -16.72 -12.58
CA GLY A 30 20.37 -17.61 -11.44
C GLY A 30 20.49 -19.09 -11.82
N VAL A 31 21.14 -19.40 -12.97
CA VAL A 31 21.27 -20.76 -13.49
C VAL A 31 22.71 -21.06 -13.95
N SER A 32 23.07 -22.35 -14.03
CA SER A 32 24.41 -22.76 -14.49
C SER A 32 24.63 -22.44 -15.99
N SER A 33 25.88 -22.20 -16.39
CA SER A 33 26.25 -21.98 -17.79
C SER A 33 25.82 -23.13 -18.70
N ARG A 34 25.76 -24.36 -18.18
CA ARG A 34 25.27 -25.53 -18.91
C ARG A 34 23.78 -25.41 -19.24
N MET A 35 23.00 -24.89 -18.33
CA MET A 35 21.55 -24.62 -18.55
C MET A 35 21.35 -23.50 -19.57
N ILE A 36 22.20 -22.46 -19.55
CA ILE A 36 22.17 -21.39 -20.55
C ILE A 36 22.36 -21.91 -21.96
N LEU A 37 23.28 -22.84 -22.19
CA LEU A 37 23.48 -23.46 -23.52
C LEU A 37 22.19 -24.12 -24.05
N ARG A 38 21.42 -24.73 -23.18
CA ARG A 38 20.10 -25.29 -23.53
C ARG A 38 19.10 -24.21 -23.88
N TYR A 39 18.97 -23.16 -23.03
CA TYR A 39 18.03 -22.09 -23.26
C TYR A 39 18.37 -21.24 -24.51
N VAL A 40 19.66 -21.06 -24.81
CA VAL A 40 20.10 -20.41 -26.05
C VAL A 40 19.67 -21.21 -27.27
N LYS A 41 19.84 -22.54 -27.28
CA LYS A 41 19.38 -23.39 -28.39
C LYS A 41 17.86 -23.34 -28.59
N GLU A 42 17.10 -23.32 -27.48
CA GLU A 42 15.65 -23.18 -27.53
C GLU A 42 15.28 -21.78 -28.09
N ALA A 43 16.00 -20.73 -27.68
CA ALA A 43 15.82 -19.36 -28.16
C ALA A 43 16.20 -19.20 -29.66
N GLU A 44 17.26 -19.88 -30.13
CA GLU A 44 17.62 -19.91 -31.57
C GLU A 44 16.52 -20.53 -32.43
N ALA A 45 15.86 -21.58 -31.92
CA ALA A 45 14.74 -22.23 -32.61
C ALA A 45 13.54 -21.27 -32.73
N LEU A 46 13.23 -20.52 -31.64
CA LEU A 46 12.16 -19.53 -31.63
C LEU A 46 12.44 -18.34 -32.54
N GLY A 47 13.70 -17.93 -32.66
CA GLY A 47 14.08 -16.74 -33.42
C GLY A 47 13.74 -16.82 -34.90
N ARG A 48 13.86 -18.01 -35.49
CA ARG A 48 13.60 -18.24 -36.95
C ARG A 48 12.18 -17.88 -37.37
N GLU A 49 11.20 -18.10 -36.51
CA GLU A 49 9.79 -17.84 -36.79
C GLU A 49 9.38 -16.43 -36.34
N ASN A 50 10.12 -15.84 -35.42
CA ASN A 50 9.74 -14.61 -34.70
C ASN A 50 10.64 -13.39 -35.03
N GLY A 51 11.35 -13.41 -36.16
CA GLY A 51 12.03 -12.22 -36.69
C GLY A 51 13.32 -11.84 -35.96
N PHE A 52 14.00 -12.78 -35.30
CA PHE A 52 15.33 -12.56 -34.74
C PHE A 52 16.23 -13.80 -34.91
N GLU A 53 17.53 -13.60 -34.81
CA GLU A 53 18.56 -14.63 -34.87
C GLU A 53 19.55 -14.45 -33.73
N ILE A 54 19.83 -15.54 -32.99
CA ILE A 54 20.88 -15.51 -31.97
C ILE A 54 22.14 -16.10 -32.59
N ARG A 55 23.24 -15.36 -32.54
CA ARG A 55 24.54 -15.76 -33.08
C ARG A 55 25.53 -16.02 -31.95
N SER A 56 26.21 -17.14 -32.01
CA SER A 56 27.30 -17.48 -31.12
C SER A 56 28.64 -17.07 -31.72
N TYR A 57 29.45 -16.34 -30.96
CA TYR A 57 30.78 -15.89 -31.34
C TYR A 57 31.81 -16.51 -30.42
N LYS A 58 32.74 -17.28 -31.03
CA LYS A 58 33.78 -18.02 -30.28
C LYS A 58 34.62 -17.06 -29.41
N GLY A 59 34.63 -17.29 -28.12
CA GLY A 59 35.39 -16.49 -27.15
C GLY A 59 34.74 -15.16 -26.75
N ARG A 60 33.60 -14.75 -27.37
CA ARG A 60 32.88 -13.50 -27.05
C ARG A 60 31.50 -13.71 -26.42
N GLY A 61 30.82 -14.81 -26.76
CA GLY A 61 29.49 -15.12 -26.26
C GLY A 61 28.41 -15.02 -27.34
N TYR A 62 27.22 -14.61 -26.96
CA TYR A 62 26.01 -14.57 -27.80
C TYR A 62 25.62 -13.13 -28.08
N GLN A 63 25.01 -12.92 -29.24
CA GLN A 63 24.41 -11.65 -29.67
C GLN A 63 23.12 -11.95 -30.41
N ILE A 64 22.08 -11.16 -30.19
CA ILE A 64 20.84 -11.21 -30.95
C ILE A 64 20.91 -10.23 -32.11
N LYS A 65 20.37 -10.63 -33.26
CA LYS A 65 20.19 -9.79 -34.43
C LYS A 65 18.73 -9.80 -34.84
N ILE A 66 18.10 -8.63 -34.92
CA ILE A 66 16.73 -8.50 -35.40
C ILE A 66 16.77 -8.59 -36.94
N THR A 67 16.04 -9.56 -37.48
CA THR A 67 15.92 -9.85 -38.91
C THR A 67 14.62 -9.31 -39.52
N ASP A 68 13.56 -9.24 -38.71
CA ASP A 68 12.25 -8.69 -39.04
C ASP A 68 11.70 -7.96 -37.82
N GLN A 69 11.67 -6.64 -37.89
CA GLN A 69 11.30 -5.78 -36.77
C GLN A 69 9.83 -5.95 -36.38
N VAL A 70 8.93 -6.15 -37.36
CA VAL A 70 7.49 -6.31 -37.10
C VAL A 70 7.20 -7.63 -36.38
N ARG A 71 7.80 -8.72 -36.88
CA ARG A 71 7.65 -10.04 -36.24
C ARG A 71 8.30 -10.10 -34.87
N CYS A 72 9.47 -9.47 -34.72
CA CYS A 72 10.18 -9.43 -33.45
C CYS A 72 9.38 -8.62 -32.42
N GLN A 73 8.80 -7.46 -32.78
CA GLN A 73 7.92 -6.68 -31.92
C GLN A 73 6.63 -7.45 -31.57
N ALA A 74 6.03 -8.17 -32.54
CA ALA A 74 4.86 -9.02 -32.28
C ALA A 74 5.21 -10.14 -31.28
N PHE A 75 6.37 -10.81 -31.46
CA PHE A 75 6.86 -11.83 -30.55
C PHE A 75 7.06 -11.29 -29.12
N PHE A 76 7.71 -10.13 -28.96
CA PHE A 76 7.89 -9.51 -27.65
C PHE A 76 6.55 -9.03 -27.06
N LYS A 77 5.61 -8.58 -27.88
CA LYS A 77 4.27 -8.21 -27.47
C LYS A 77 3.45 -9.42 -27.03
N ASP A 78 3.50 -10.53 -27.76
CA ASP A 78 2.80 -11.77 -27.41
C ASP A 78 3.42 -12.44 -26.19
N MET A 79 4.73 -12.53 -26.13
CA MET A 79 5.46 -13.13 -25.01
C MET A 79 5.58 -12.19 -23.81
N GLY A 80 5.68 -10.90 -24.02
CA GLY A 80 5.63 -9.85 -22.99
C GLY A 80 4.20 -9.57 -22.53
N GLY A 81 3.20 -9.72 -23.39
CA GLY A 81 1.79 -9.66 -23.04
C GLY A 81 1.33 -10.80 -22.13
N HIS A 82 1.99 -11.95 -22.18
CA HIS A 82 1.79 -13.03 -21.22
C HIS A 82 2.58 -12.86 -19.91
N THR A 83 3.55 -11.95 -19.84
CA THR A 83 4.27 -11.60 -18.60
C THR A 83 3.88 -10.25 -18.01
N GLY A 84 3.31 -9.31 -18.80
CA GLY A 84 2.99 -7.95 -18.34
C GLY A 84 1.55 -7.76 -17.85
N SER A 85 0.52 -8.26 -18.52
CA SER A 85 -0.86 -7.98 -18.07
C SER A 85 -1.63 -9.21 -17.57
N GLN A 86 -1.54 -10.35 -18.21
CA GLN A 86 -2.22 -11.57 -17.74
C GLN A 86 -1.50 -12.26 -16.58
N GLY A 87 -0.16 -12.20 -16.55
CA GLY A 87 0.63 -12.73 -15.45
C GLY A 87 0.44 -11.93 -14.17
N ASP A 88 0.42 -10.60 -14.29
CA ASP A 88 0.19 -9.70 -13.16
C ASP A 88 -1.25 -9.79 -12.65
N GLU A 89 -2.22 -9.97 -13.55
CA GLU A 89 -3.61 -10.19 -13.18
C GLU A 89 -3.78 -11.51 -12.42
N LEU A 90 -3.15 -12.58 -12.88
CA LEU A 90 -3.19 -13.87 -12.20
C LEU A 90 -2.52 -13.80 -10.82
N ILE A 91 -1.40 -13.08 -10.68
CA ILE A 91 -0.75 -12.84 -9.38
C ILE A 91 -1.71 -12.11 -8.44
N ARG A 92 -2.36 -11.04 -8.93
CA ARG A 92 -3.35 -10.28 -8.16
C ARG A 92 -4.54 -11.15 -7.72
N GLU A 93 -5.07 -11.99 -8.61
CA GLU A 93 -6.17 -12.89 -8.30
C GLU A 93 -5.78 -13.96 -7.27
N VAL A 94 -4.58 -14.52 -7.35
CA VAL A 94 -4.06 -15.47 -6.34
C VAL A 94 -3.92 -14.79 -4.98
N VAL A 95 -3.31 -13.59 -4.93
CA VAL A 95 -3.18 -12.80 -3.70
C VAL A 95 -4.56 -12.46 -3.13
N ARG A 96 -5.48 -11.99 -3.98
CA ARG A 96 -6.87 -11.67 -3.60
C ARG A 96 -7.56 -12.88 -2.98
N ARG A 97 -7.44 -14.05 -3.59
CA ARG A 97 -8.06 -15.29 -3.08
C ARG A 97 -7.53 -15.66 -1.70
N ILE A 98 -6.22 -15.59 -1.49
CA ILE A 98 -5.59 -15.90 -0.19
C ILE A 98 -6.07 -14.92 0.90
N LEU A 99 -6.17 -13.61 0.58
CA LEU A 99 -6.60 -12.58 1.53
C LEU A 99 -8.09 -12.69 1.91
N ILE A 100 -8.95 -13.04 0.93
CA ILE A 100 -10.39 -13.18 1.14
C ILE A 100 -10.71 -14.41 2.00
N CYS A 101 -9.95 -15.49 1.86
CA CYS A 101 -10.16 -16.73 2.60
C CYS A 101 -9.36 -16.80 3.90
N ASP A 102 -8.51 -15.81 4.19
CA ASP A 102 -7.55 -15.81 5.30
C ASP A 102 -6.64 -17.05 5.30
N GLY A 103 -6.30 -17.49 4.11
CA GLY A 103 -5.47 -18.65 3.81
C GLY A 103 -6.10 -19.56 2.77
N CYS A 104 -5.27 -20.29 2.02
CA CYS A 104 -5.72 -21.18 0.98
C CYS A 104 -4.71 -22.31 0.78
N LYS A 105 -5.18 -23.53 0.57
CA LYS A 105 -4.28 -24.64 0.26
C LYS A 105 -3.79 -24.57 -1.18
N MET A 106 -2.60 -25.08 -1.42
CA MET A 106 -2.03 -25.09 -2.76
C MET A 106 -2.93 -25.85 -3.76
N ASP A 107 -3.48 -26.98 -3.33
CA ASP A 107 -4.36 -27.81 -4.16
C ASP A 107 -5.65 -27.07 -4.54
N GLU A 108 -6.19 -26.23 -3.64
CA GLU A 108 -7.37 -25.39 -3.91
C GLU A 108 -7.06 -24.30 -4.95
N LEU A 109 -5.84 -23.73 -4.93
CA LEU A 109 -5.39 -22.76 -5.94
C LEU A 109 -5.14 -23.46 -7.30
N GLU A 110 -4.55 -24.66 -7.30
CA GLU A 110 -4.35 -25.45 -8.50
C GLU A 110 -5.67 -25.74 -9.21
N GLU A 111 -6.69 -26.15 -8.45
CA GLU A 111 -8.02 -26.44 -8.98
C GLU A 111 -8.74 -25.17 -9.45
N LEU A 112 -8.75 -24.11 -8.62
CA LEU A 112 -9.45 -22.85 -8.92
C LEU A 112 -8.93 -22.17 -10.18
N PHE A 113 -7.61 -22.16 -10.36
CA PHE A 113 -6.97 -21.49 -11.50
C PHE A 113 -6.62 -22.42 -12.65
N ASN A 114 -6.85 -23.72 -12.49
CA ASN A 114 -6.53 -24.76 -13.49
C ASN A 114 -5.04 -24.76 -13.91
N TYR A 115 -4.16 -24.65 -12.91
CA TYR A 115 -2.71 -24.69 -13.10
C TYR A 115 -2.09 -25.92 -12.41
N SER A 116 -0.97 -26.41 -12.96
CA SER A 116 -0.19 -27.47 -12.31
C SER A 116 0.48 -26.94 -11.04
N ARG A 117 0.77 -27.84 -10.08
CA ARG A 117 1.47 -27.52 -8.83
C ARG A 117 2.78 -26.74 -9.04
N SER A 118 3.57 -27.14 -10.06
CA SER A 118 4.82 -26.45 -10.38
C SER A 118 4.60 -25.03 -10.88
N SER A 119 3.57 -24.81 -11.69
CA SER A 119 3.19 -23.49 -12.17
C SER A 119 2.63 -22.62 -11.04
N MET A 120 1.75 -23.17 -10.18
CA MET A 120 1.20 -22.46 -9.04
C MET A 120 2.28 -22.10 -8.02
N SER A 121 3.23 -22.98 -7.73
CA SER A 121 4.38 -22.68 -6.86
C SER A 121 5.22 -21.50 -7.38
N ARG A 122 5.34 -21.35 -8.69
CA ARG A 122 6.03 -20.20 -9.28
C ARG A 122 5.21 -18.92 -9.16
N ILE A 123 3.89 -19.00 -9.39
CA ILE A 123 2.99 -17.85 -9.24
C ILE A 123 3.01 -17.37 -7.79
N THR A 124 2.98 -18.26 -6.81
CA THR A 124 3.06 -17.89 -5.39
C THR A 124 4.39 -17.24 -5.01
N THR A 125 5.51 -17.65 -5.65
CA THR A 125 6.79 -16.95 -5.47
C THR A 125 6.75 -15.52 -6.02
N LEU A 126 6.14 -15.30 -7.19
CA LEU A 126 5.94 -13.97 -7.77
C LEU A 126 4.94 -13.13 -6.95
N SER A 127 3.94 -13.79 -6.36
CA SER A 127 3.00 -13.14 -5.45
C SER A 127 3.68 -12.54 -4.22
N ASN A 128 4.75 -13.19 -3.72
CA ASN A 128 5.52 -12.62 -2.60
C ASN A 128 6.19 -11.29 -2.99
N SER A 129 6.79 -11.21 -4.18
CA SER A 129 7.38 -9.95 -4.66
C SER A 129 6.34 -8.83 -4.86
N TYR A 130 5.08 -9.19 -5.21
CA TYR A 130 3.99 -8.22 -5.24
C TYR A 130 3.64 -7.72 -3.84
N LEU A 131 3.59 -8.63 -2.85
CA LEU A 131 3.26 -8.33 -1.46
C LEU A 131 4.32 -7.49 -0.75
N GLU A 132 5.59 -7.63 -1.12
CA GLU A 132 6.70 -6.82 -0.59
C GLU A 132 6.48 -5.31 -0.78
N ASN A 133 5.77 -4.88 -1.83
CA ASN A 133 5.40 -3.47 -2.05
C ASN A 133 4.49 -2.90 -0.94
N PHE A 134 3.84 -3.77 -0.17
CA PHE A 134 2.97 -3.41 0.95
C PHE A 134 3.58 -3.78 2.31
N GLY A 135 4.84 -4.20 2.35
CA GLY A 135 5.47 -4.72 3.58
C GLY A 135 4.80 -6.00 4.09
N LEU A 136 4.27 -6.82 3.18
CA LEU A 136 3.59 -8.09 3.47
C LEU A 136 4.42 -9.27 2.97
N GLU A 137 4.24 -10.41 3.61
CA GLU A 137 4.93 -11.67 3.25
C GLU A 137 3.95 -12.83 3.13
N LEU A 138 4.23 -13.72 2.18
CA LEU A 138 3.49 -14.95 1.96
C LEU A 138 4.18 -16.12 2.67
N PHE A 139 3.46 -16.77 3.59
CA PHE A 139 3.94 -17.92 4.34
C PHE A 139 3.16 -19.18 3.99
N SER A 140 3.81 -20.32 4.20
CA SER A 140 3.19 -21.64 4.13
C SER A 140 3.18 -22.27 5.53
N LYS A 141 2.02 -22.68 6.00
CA LYS A 141 1.84 -23.34 7.30
C LYS A 141 1.21 -24.72 7.10
N ALA A 142 1.74 -25.72 7.79
CA ALA A 142 1.18 -27.06 7.77
C ALA A 142 -0.31 -27.02 8.15
N TYR A 143 -1.13 -27.77 7.41
CA TYR A 143 -2.58 -27.88 7.54
C TYR A 143 -3.41 -26.63 7.15
N THR A 144 -2.88 -25.42 7.24
CA THR A 144 -3.59 -24.17 6.89
C THR A 144 -3.35 -23.78 5.43
N GLY A 145 -2.19 -24.16 4.86
CA GLY A 145 -1.79 -23.76 3.51
C GLY A 145 -1.02 -22.44 3.48
N LEU A 146 -1.21 -21.69 2.41
CA LEU A 146 -0.62 -20.37 2.18
C LEU A 146 -1.43 -19.31 2.91
N TYR A 147 -0.76 -18.40 3.58
CA TYR A 147 -1.39 -17.23 4.22
C TYR A 147 -0.49 -16.01 4.11
N ILE A 148 -1.08 -14.83 4.17
CA ILE A 148 -0.37 -13.54 4.10
C ILE A 148 -0.26 -12.97 5.51
N SER A 149 0.93 -12.57 5.89
CA SER A 149 1.25 -11.97 7.18
C SER A 149 1.81 -10.57 7.02
N GLY A 150 1.49 -9.70 7.97
CA GLY A 150 1.94 -8.33 8.05
C GLY A 150 1.02 -7.47 8.91
N ASN A 151 1.19 -6.16 8.85
CA ASN A 151 0.31 -5.22 9.52
C ASN A 151 -1.10 -5.28 8.89
N GLU A 152 -2.15 -5.30 9.72
CA GLU A 152 -3.53 -5.39 9.25
C GLU A 152 -3.92 -4.21 8.34
N ILE A 153 -3.39 -3.03 8.57
CA ILE A 153 -3.63 -1.85 7.74
C ILE A 153 -2.99 -2.03 6.37
N SER A 154 -1.74 -2.52 6.30
CA SER A 154 -1.07 -2.88 5.04
C SER A 154 -1.83 -3.97 4.27
N ILE A 155 -2.41 -4.94 4.97
CA ILE A 155 -3.27 -5.96 4.36
C ILE A 155 -4.50 -5.30 3.70
N ARG A 156 -5.16 -4.37 4.38
CA ARG A 156 -6.33 -3.65 3.84
C ARG A 156 -5.97 -2.74 2.68
N ASP A 157 -4.81 -2.13 2.72
CA ASP A 157 -4.29 -1.31 1.63
C ASP A 157 -4.00 -2.17 0.39
N CYS A 158 -3.35 -3.31 0.56
CA CYS A 158 -3.18 -4.30 -0.49
C CYS A 158 -4.54 -4.76 -1.07
N MET A 159 -5.52 -5.06 -0.23
CA MET A 159 -6.88 -5.42 -0.67
C MET A 159 -7.54 -4.28 -1.45
N TYR A 160 -7.38 -3.03 -1.03
CA TYR A 160 -7.89 -1.87 -1.75
C TYR A 160 -7.28 -1.78 -3.16
N HIS A 161 -5.96 -1.91 -3.30
CA HIS A 161 -5.29 -1.92 -4.59
C HIS A 161 -5.75 -3.06 -5.52
N LEU A 162 -6.04 -4.23 -4.95
CA LEU A 162 -6.58 -5.36 -5.71
C LEU A 162 -8.01 -5.10 -6.23
N LEU A 163 -8.77 -4.27 -5.53
CA LEU A 163 -10.13 -3.87 -5.89
C LEU A 163 -10.23 -2.54 -6.64
N GLU A 164 -9.09 -1.90 -6.97
CA GLU A 164 -9.09 -0.57 -7.57
C GLU A 164 -9.95 -0.48 -8.84
N LYS A 165 -9.85 -1.50 -9.70
CA LYS A 165 -10.59 -1.60 -10.96
C LYS A 165 -11.94 -2.32 -10.85
N THR A 166 -12.31 -2.80 -9.66
CA THR A 166 -13.57 -3.49 -9.44
C THR A 166 -14.71 -2.47 -9.33
N GLU A 167 -15.74 -2.65 -10.13
CA GLU A 167 -16.94 -1.82 -10.04
C GLU A 167 -17.66 -2.04 -8.71
N GLU A 168 -18.39 -1.02 -8.26
CA GLU A 168 -18.97 -1.01 -6.91
C GLU A 168 -19.97 -2.16 -6.70
N GLU A 169 -20.76 -2.49 -7.72
CA GLU A 169 -21.75 -3.58 -7.70
C GLU A 169 -21.11 -4.97 -7.54
N GLU A 170 -19.85 -5.11 -7.94
CA GLU A 170 -19.12 -6.37 -7.88
C GLU A 170 -18.33 -6.57 -6.60
N ILE A 171 -18.14 -5.51 -5.78
CA ILE A 171 -17.26 -5.54 -4.60
C ILE A 171 -17.70 -6.62 -3.60
N TRP A 172 -19.01 -6.75 -3.36
CA TRP A 172 -19.55 -7.75 -2.44
C TRP A 172 -19.22 -9.18 -2.87
N ASN A 173 -19.36 -9.45 -4.16
CA ASN A 173 -19.01 -10.75 -4.75
C ASN A 173 -17.49 -10.94 -4.72
N ALA A 174 -16.72 -9.92 -5.08
CA ALA A 174 -15.26 -9.95 -5.08
C ALA A 174 -14.67 -10.22 -3.68
N LEU A 175 -15.35 -9.77 -2.62
CA LEU A 175 -14.95 -9.99 -1.22
C LEU A 175 -15.65 -11.19 -0.56
N ASP A 176 -16.57 -11.86 -1.26
CA ASP A 176 -17.41 -12.94 -0.72
C ASP A 176 -18.10 -12.53 0.60
N ILE A 177 -18.80 -11.39 0.55
CA ILE A 177 -19.57 -10.86 1.68
C ILE A 177 -21.05 -11.17 1.43
N ARG A 178 -21.68 -11.97 2.30
CA ARG A 178 -23.10 -12.40 2.13
C ARG A 178 -24.05 -11.86 3.19
N GLU A 179 -23.51 -11.51 4.35
CA GLU A 179 -24.30 -11.20 5.54
C GLU A 179 -24.70 -9.73 5.66
N VAL A 180 -24.03 -8.86 4.92
CA VAL A 180 -24.22 -7.42 4.98
C VAL A 180 -25.02 -6.95 3.77
N GLN A 181 -26.05 -6.16 4.02
CA GLN A 181 -26.86 -5.60 2.94
C GLN A 181 -26.24 -4.29 2.45
N GLU A 182 -25.79 -4.27 1.21
CA GLU A 182 -25.30 -3.06 0.53
C GLU A 182 -26.24 -1.86 0.71
N ARG A 183 -27.55 -2.08 0.58
CA ARG A 183 -28.57 -1.05 0.79
C ARG A 183 -28.48 -0.35 2.15
N ASP A 184 -28.10 -1.06 3.20
CA ASP A 184 -27.97 -0.48 4.53
C ASP A 184 -26.76 0.42 4.64
N ILE A 185 -25.66 0.02 3.99
CA ILE A 185 -24.42 0.80 3.93
C ILE A 185 -24.65 2.09 3.15
N ARG A 186 -25.26 2.02 1.97
CA ARG A 186 -25.59 3.21 1.18
C ARG A 186 -26.47 4.19 1.97
N LYS A 187 -27.51 3.69 2.62
CA LYS A 187 -28.37 4.52 3.49
C LYS A 187 -27.62 5.13 4.68
N TRP A 188 -26.61 4.43 5.19
CA TRP A 188 -25.77 4.96 6.27
C TRP A 188 -24.84 6.06 5.72
N MET A 189 -24.21 5.85 4.56
CA MET A 189 -23.37 6.84 3.89
C MET A 189 -24.17 8.12 3.59
N ASP A 190 -25.36 8.01 2.98
CA ASP A 190 -26.25 9.13 2.70
C ASP A 190 -26.60 9.96 3.97
N ARG A 191 -26.88 9.26 5.07
CA ARG A 191 -27.15 9.93 6.36
C ARG A 191 -25.94 10.63 6.90
N CYS A 192 -24.76 10.04 6.73
CA CYS A 192 -23.50 10.68 7.15
C CYS A 192 -23.20 11.92 6.30
N PHE A 193 -23.34 11.84 4.99
CA PHE A 193 -23.13 12.98 4.09
C PHE A 193 -24.06 14.13 4.43
N LYS A 194 -25.36 13.86 4.63
CA LYS A 194 -26.31 14.87 5.08
C LYS A 194 -25.97 15.47 6.44
N LYS A 195 -25.61 14.62 7.41
CA LYS A 195 -25.29 15.06 8.78
C LYS A 195 -24.06 15.97 8.82
N TYR A 196 -23.03 15.64 8.03
CA TYR A 196 -21.78 16.39 8.02
C TYR A 196 -21.71 17.43 6.88
N GLY A 197 -22.79 17.62 6.11
CA GLY A 197 -22.85 18.60 5.03
C GLY A 197 -21.84 18.35 3.92
N LEU A 198 -21.56 17.06 3.61
CA LEU A 198 -20.60 16.66 2.60
C LEU A 198 -21.22 16.66 1.22
N CYS A 199 -20.50 17.25 0.26
CA CYS A 199 -20.74 17.11 -1.17
C CYS A 199 -19.60 16.25 -1.73
N ALA A 200 -19.71 14.94 -1.57
CA ALA A 200 -18.72 14.01 -2.05
C ALA A 200 -18.79 13.86 -3.59
N LYS A 201 -17.67 13.66 -4.22
CA LYS A 201 -17.59 13.27 -5.63
C LYS A 201 -17.79 11.76 -5.72
N GLU A 202 -18.36 11.29 -6.82
CA GLU A 202 -18.60 9.86 -7.05
C GLU A 202 -17.35 8.99 -6.80
N LYS A 203 -16.19 9.43 -7.26
CA LYS A 203 -14.91 8.73 -7.02
C LYS A 203 -14.56 8.63 -5.53
N GLU A 204 -14.81 9.67 -4.76
CA GLU A 204 -14.55 9.69 -3.31
C GLU A 204 -15.51 8.75 -2.57
N GLU A 205 -16.79 8.72 -2.99
CA GLU A 205 -17.79 7.80 -2.44
C GLU A 205 -17.42 6.34 -2.71
N GLN A 206 -17.04 6.01 -3.95
CA GLN A 206 -16.58 4.68 -4.35
C GLN A 206 -15.33 4.26 -3.57
N GLN A 207 -14.38 5.17 -3.38
CA GLN A 207 -13.17 4.90 -2.61
C GLN A 207 -13.51 4.53 -1.16
N PHE A 208 -14.31 5.35 -0.50
CA PHE A 208 -14.71 5.11 0.89
C PHE A 208 -15.54 3.81 1.03
N PHE A 209 -16.42 3.56 0.08
CA PHE A 209 -17.22 2.33 0.04
C PHE A 209 -16.34 1.07 -0.02
N LYS A 210 -15.28 1.08 -0.85
CA LYS A 210 -14.30 -0.02 -0.91
C LYS A 210 -13.63 -0.27 0.44
N TYR A 211 -13.14 0.77 1.10
CA TYR A 211 -12.54 0.64 2.43
C TYR A 211 -13.51 0.11 3.47
N LEU A 212 -14.77 0.55 3.43
CA LEU A 212 -15.80 0.07 4.33
C LEU A 212 -16.12 -1.42 4.08
N ALA A 213 -16.24 -1.84 2.83
CA ALA A 213 -16.45 -3.25 2.47
C ALA A 213 -15.28 -4.14 2.89
N ILE A 214 -14.03 -3.71 2.67
CA ILE A 214 -12.84 -4.41 3.13
C ILE A 214 -12.85 -4.53 4.67
N THR A 215 -13.18 -3.47 5.38
CA THR A 215 -13.28 -3.48 6.85
C THR A 215 -14.29 -4.52 7.33
N ILE A 216 -15.47 -4.55 6.73
CA ILE A 216 -16.52 -5.54 7.05
C ILE A 216 -16.00 -6.96 6.81
N LYS A 217 -15.34 -7.21 5.67
CA LYS A 217 -14.75 -8.51 5.39
C LYS A 217 -13.71 -8.91 6.44
N ARG A 218 -12.81 -8.01 6.80
CA ARG A 218 -11.74 -8.31 7.76
C ARG A 218 -12.28 -8.57 9.16
N ILE A 219 -13.28 -7.82 9.62
CA ILE A 219 -13.96 -8.10 10.89
C ILE A 219 -14.63 -9.47 10.85
N SER A 220 -15.29 -9.85 9.75
CA SER A 220 -15.93 -11.18 9.62
C SER A 220 -14.94 -12.34 9.69
N LEU A 221 -13.65 -12.09 9.42
CA LEU A 221 -12.55 -13.04 9.55
C LEU A 221 -11.87 -12.98 10.94
N GLY A 222 -12.36 -12.16 11.88
CA GLY A 222 -11.75 -11.95 13.19
C GLY A 222 -10.43 -11.18 13.14
N LYS A 223 -10.25 -10.33 12.12
CA LYS A 223 -9.03 -9.52 11.90
C LYS A 223 -9.31 -8.06 12.21
N GLU A 224 -9.67 -7.77 13.45
CA GLU A 224 -9.90 -6.40 13.88
C GLU A 224 -8.59 -5.63 14.05
N ILE A 225 -8.63 -4.34 13.71
CA ILE A 225 -7.55 -3.40 13.99
C ILE A 225 -7.57 -3.06 15.48
N TYR A 226 -6.41 -3.13 16.11
CA TYR A 226 -6.23 -2.72 17.50
C TYR A 226 -5.19 -1.59 17.59
N PHE A 227 -5.65 -0.42 18.03
CA PHE A 227 -4.77 0.69 18.39
C PHE A 227 -4.58 0.68 19.91
N GLY A 228 -3.40 0.25 20.37
CA GLY A 228 -3.11 0.13 21.80
C GLY A 228 -3.29 1.43 22.59
N TYR A 229 -3.08 2.59 21.96
CA TYR A 229 -3.23 3.89 22.56
C TYR A 229 -4.69 4.26 22.90
N LEU A 230 -5.68 3.74 22.14
CA LEU A 230 -7.10 4.03 22.41
C LEU A 230 -7.55 3.58 23.79
N ALA A 231 -6.88 2.57 24.35
CA ALA A 231 -7.16 2.10 25.70
C ALA A 231 -6.80 3.11 26.80
N HIS A 232 -6.02 4.14 26.48
CA HIS A 232 -5.49 5.12 27.44
C HIS A 232 -6.10 6.52 27.28
N LEU A 233 -7.00 6.73 26.32
CA LEU A 233 -7.53 8.07 26.03
C LEU A 233 -8.72 8.49 26.92
N ASP A 234 -9.29 7.61 27.73
CA ASP A 234 -10.38 7.90 28.69
C ASP A 234 -11.49 8.82 28.15
N GLY A 235 -11.92 8.59 26.93
CA GLY A 235 -12.96 9.40 26.28
C GLY A 235 -12.49 10.75 25.71
N LYS A 236 -11.18 10.97 25.61
CA LYS A 236 -10.56 12.13 24.98
C LYS A 236 -10.10 11.86 23.56
N GLU A 237 -10.66 10.82 22.93
CA GLU A 237 -10.30 10.44 21.56
C GLU A 237 -10.68 11.55 20.57
N PRO A 238 -9.77 11.90 19.65
CA PRO A 238 -10.14 12.77 18.54
C PRO A 238 -11.23 12.10 17.69
N PHE A 239 -12.06 12.89 17.03
CA PHE A 239 -13.12 12.41 16.13
C PHE A 239 -14.18 11.51 16.78
N LYS A 240 -14.43 11.68 18.07
CA LYS A 240 -15.37 10.84 18.84
C LYS A 240 -16.78 10.80 18.24
N ALA A 241 -17.27 11.92 17.70
CA ALA A 241 -18.58 12.01 17.07
C ALA A 241 -18.65 11.14 15.80
N GLN A 242 -17.59 11.16 14.99
CA GLN A 242 -17.45 10.37 13.77
C GLN A 242 -17.32 8.88 14.11
N MET A 243 -16.47 8.54 15.07
CA MET A 243 -16.32 7.18 15.57
C MET A 243 -17.65 6.59 16.09
N LYS A 244 -18.43 7.38 16.81
CA LYS A 244 -19.77 6.96 17.29
C LYS A 244 -20.70 6.63 16.13
N THR A 245 -20.66 7.42 15.07
CA THR A 245 -21.50 7.21 13.88
C THR A 245 -21.12 5.92 13.17
N THR A 246 -19.82 5.66 12.97
CA THR A 246 -19.29 4.43 12.39
C THR A 246 -19.61 3.22 13.26
N ARG A 247 -19.48 3.35 14.58
CA ARG A 247 -19.79 2.30 15.55
C ARG A 247 -21.26 1.85 15.46
N CYS A 248 -22.18 2.77 15.25
CA CYS A 248 -23.61 2.43 15.08
C CYS A 248 -23.86 1.55 13.85
N LEU A 249 -23.10 1.72 12.75
CA LEU A 249 -23.18 0.85 11.59
C LEU A 249 -22.59 -0.53 11.91
N LEU A 250 -21.35 -0.56 12.37
CA LEU A 250 -20.62 -1.81 12.56
C LEU A 250 -21.27 -2.69 13.65
N LYS A 251 -21.78 -2.11 14.74
CA LYS A 251 -22.48 -2.85 15.80
C LYS A 251 -23.75 -3.55 15.34
N LYS A 252 -24.35 -3.11 14.25
CA LYS A 252 -25.51 -3.79 13.64
C LYS A 252 -25.14 -5.21 13.17
N TYR A 253 -23.94 -5.39 12.64
CA TYR A 253 -23.46 -6.64 12.04
C TYR A 253 -22.51 -7.40 12.98
N PHE A 254 -21.80 -6.68 13.85
CA PHE A 254 -20.75 -7.21 14.72
C PHE A 254 -21.00 -6.78 16.18
N PRO A 255 -22.11 -7.21 16.80
CA PRO A 255 -22.50 -6.73 18.14
C PRO A 255 -21.51 -7.11 19.25
N ASN A 256 -20.80 -8.23 19.11
CA ASN A 256 -19.89 -8.77 20.11
C ASN A 256 -18.41 -8.40 19.90
N ASN A 257 -18.06 -7.76 18.77
CA ASN A 257 -16.68 -7.43 18.44
C ASN A 257 -16.23 -6.14 19.14
N ARG A 258 -14.93 -6.03 19.37
CA ARG A 258 -14.29 -4.78 19.79
C ARG A 258 -14.08 -3.90 18.55
N LEU A 259 -14.78 -2.79 18.48
CA LEU A 259 -14.86 -1.98 17.25
C LEU A 259 -14.19 -0.60 17.38
N GLU A 260 -13.53 -0.32 18.49
CA GLU A 260 -12.90 0.98 18.74
C GLU A 260 -11.83 1.28 17.67
N GLY A 261 -10.94 0.32 17.41
CA GLY A 261 -9.90 0.43 16.37
C GLY A 261 -10.50 0.59 14.97
N GLU A 262 -11.54 -0.20 14.67
CA GLU A 262 -12.24 -0.12 13.40
C GLU A 262 -12.93 1.23 13.17
N CYS A 263 -13.57 1.74 14.22
CA CYS A 263 -14.22 3.04 14.18
C CYS A 263 -13.22 4.17 13.95
N MET A 264 -12.07 4.10 14.61
CA MET A 264 -10.97 5.04 14.38
C MET A 264 -10.45 4.92 12.95
N TYR A 265 -10.09 3.71 12.51
CA TYR A 265 -9.58 3.47 11.16
C TYR A 265 -10.51 4.05 10.08
N LEU A 266 -11.80 3.69 10.11
CA LEU A 266 -12.77 4.21 9.14
C LEU A 266 -12.99 5.73 9.26
N THR A 267 -12.87 6.30 10.46
CA THR A 267 -12.94 7.75 10.65
C THR A 267 -11.75 8.44 9.97
N LEU A 268 -10.55 7.87 10.08
CA LEU A 268 -9.35 8.39 9.43
C LEU A 268 -9.44 8.29 7.90
N ILE A 269 -9.89 7.14 7.39
CA ILE A 269 -10.15 6.98 5.95
C ILE A 269 -11.19 7.99 5.45
N TRP A 270 -12.26 8.21 6.23
CA TRP A 270 -13.27 9.22 5.94
C TRP A 270 -12.65 10.62 5.81
N MET A 271 -11.82 11.01 6.75
CA MET A 271 -11.16 12.31 6.74
C MET A 271 -10.17 12.44 5.57
N GLN A 272 -9.43 11.40 5.28
CA GLN A 272 -8.52 11.38 4.13
C GLN A 272 -9.29 11.50 2.80
N THR A 273 -10.41 10.82 2.67
CA THR A 273 -11.20 10.79 1.43
C THR A 273 -11.96 12.10 1.21
N PHE A 274 -12.57 12.66 2.25
CA PHE A 274 -13.49 13.79 2.14
C PHE A 274 -12.94 15.09 2.73
N GLY A 275 -11.80 15.09 3.39
CA GLY A 275 -11.27 16.24 4.14
C GLY A 275 -10.93 17.46 3.27
N GLY A 276 -10.67 17.27 1.97
CA GLY A 276 -10.39 18.37 1.03
C GLY A 276 -11.63 19.17 0.57
N ASN A 277 -12.84 18.60 0.73
CA ASN A 277 -14.07 19.12 0.11
C ASN A 277 -15.10 19.69 1.06
N SER A 278 -14.84 19.76 2.36
CA SER A 278 -15.92 19.97 3.30
C SER A 278 -15.67 21.02 4.37
N ARG A 279 -16.78 21.55 4.87
CA ARG A 279 -16.90 22.15 6.20
C ARG A 279 -16.41 21.24 7.35
N ILE A 280 -15.92 20.02 7.04
CA ILE A 280 -15.21 19.12 7.98
C ILE A 280 -13.88 19.74 8.44
N ASN A 281 -13.32 20.70 7.71
CA ASN A 281 -12.24 21.55 8.19
C ASN A 281 -12.63 22.48 9.35
N GLN A 282 -13.88 22.50 9.77
CA GLN A 282 -14.22 22.84 11.14
C GLN A 282 -13.88 21.60 11.99
N ILE A 283 -12.60 21.46 12.29
CA ILE A 283 -12.13 20.61 13.39
C ILE A 283 -13.06 21.00 14.54
N ASP A 284 -13.91 20.06 15.01
CA ASP A 284 -14.81 20.39 16.11
C ASP A 284 -13.96 20.84 17.31
N GLU A 285 -14.57 21.60 18.21
CA GLU A 285 -13.87 22.18 19.35
C GLU A 285 -13.07 21.13 20.15
N HIS A 286 -13.60 19.92 20.23
CA HIS A 286 -12.95 18.81 20.93
C HIS A 286 -11.66 18.34 20.22
N ASN A 287 -11.72 18.16 18.90
CA ASN A 287 -10.56 17.79 18.10
C ASN A 287 -9.51 18.89 18.08
N LEU A 288 -9.96 20.15 17.98
CA LEU A 288 -9.08 21.30 18.03
C LEU A 288 -8.32 21.36 19.37
N MET A 289 -9.00 21.14 20.49
CA MET A 289 -8.38 21.09 21.81
C MET A 289 -7.36 19.95 21.94
N PHE A 290 -7.66 18.79 21.36
CA PHE A 290 -6.74 17.66 21.37
C PHE A 290 -5.44 17.98 20.62
N PHE A 291 -5.53 18.42 19.35
CA PHE A 291 -4.35 18.73 18.54
C PHE A 291 -3.60 19.97 19.04
N HIS A 292 -4.32 20.96 19.52
CA HIS A 292 -3.71 22.11 20.20
C HIS A 292 -2.87 21.66 21.40
N GLY A 293 -3.43 20.81 22.27
CA GLY A 293 -2.70 20.27 23.43
C GLY A 293 -1.44 19.49 23.04
N LEU A 294 -1.51 18.71 21.93
CA LEU A 294 -0.38 17.95 21.42
C LEU A 294 0.73 18.85 20.88
N VAL A 295 0.39 19.86 20.09
CA VAL A 295 1.34 20.85 19.55
C VAL A 295 1.97 21.67 20.70
N MET A 296 1.16 22.18 21.63
CA MET A 296 1.65 22.95 22.77
C MET A 296 2.60 22.16 23.66
N LYS A 297 2.39 20.84 23.81
CA LYS A 297 3.33 19.94 24.50
C LYS A 297 4.68 19.90 23.79
N GLY A 298 4.69 19.79 22.44
CA GLY A 298 5.92 19.83 21.65
C GLY A 298 6.65 21.17 21.75
N LEU A 299 5.91 22.29 21.64
CA LEU A 299 6.50 23.64 21.76
C LEU A 299 7.07 23.90 23.16
N LYS A 300 6.41 23.40 24.21
CA LYS A 300 6.94 23.47 25.56
C LYS A 300 8.23 22.68 25.71
N LYS A 301 8.32 21.50 25.12
CA LYS A 301 9.53 20.68 25.12
C LYS A 301 10.69 21.40 24.42
N ILE A 302 10.41 22.10 23.30
CA ILE A 302 11.39 22.93 22.61
C ILE A 302 11.83 24.08 23.53
N GLN A 303 10.91 24.76 24.21
CA GLN A 303 11.26 25.81 25.16
C GLN A 303 12.14 25.29 26.30
N ASP A 304 11.79 24.15 26.87
CA ASP A 304 12.54 23.54 27.97
C ASP A 304 13.96 23.08 27.55
N ASN A 305 14.12 22.54 26.34
CA ASN A 305 15.39 22.01 25.84
C ASN A 305 16.31 23.05 25.19
N TYR A 306 15.73 24.07 24.52
CA TYR A 306 16.48 25.01 23.69
C TYR A 306 16.32 26.48 24.16
N GLY A 307 15.44 26.76 25.13
CA GLY A 307 15.20 28.11 25.66
C GLY A 307 14.46 29.04 24.71
N VAL A 308 13.84 28.50 23.64
CA VAL A 308 13.11 29.30 22.63
C VAL A 308 11.61 29.17 22.84
N ASP A 309 10.94 30.31 23.05
CA ASP A 309 9.48 30.37 23.19
C ASP A 309 8.82 30.67 21.83
N LEU A 310 8.17 29.67 21.25
CA LEU A 310 7.44 29.75 20.00
C LEU A 310 5.92 29.84 20.17
N ASN A 311 5.43 29.89 21.41
CA ASN A 311 3.98 29.90 21.72
C ASN A 311 3.27 31.17 21.20
N GLY A 312 4.00 32.28 21.05
CA GLY A 312 3.46 33.53 20.53
C GLY A 312 3.35 33.62 19.01
N ASP A 313 3.89 32.66 18.27
CA ASP A 313 3.78 32.63 16.82
C ASP A 313 2.46 31.92 16.41
N GLU A 314 1.39 32.73 16.30
CA GLU A 314 0.06 32.21 15.92
C GLU A 314 0.04 31.52 14.55
N VAL A 315 0.88 31.96 13.60
CA VAL A 315 0.96 31.36 12.25
C VAL A 315 1.56 29.98 12.34
N LEU A 316 2.66 29.82 13.04
CA LEU A 316 3.30 28.53 13.30
C LEU A 316 2.35 27.60 14.06
N VAL A 317 1.80 28.04 15.19
CA VAL A 317 0.92 27.22 16.05
C VAL A 317 -0.29 26.71 15.26
N ASN A 318 -1.01 27.60 14.57
CA ASN A 318 -2.16 27.21 13.79
C ASN A 318 -1.80 26.31 12.61
N GLY A 319 -0.69 26.61 11.93
CA GLY A 319 -0.17 25.77 10.84
C GLY A 319 0.16 24.34 11.31
N LEU A 320 0.86 24.21 12.44
CA LEU A 320 1.19 22.91 13.04
C LEU A 320 -0.07 22.15 13.47
N ILE A 321 -1.04 22.81 14.11
CA ILE A 321 -2.30 22.18 14.52
C ILE A 321 -3.03 21.60 13.31
N LEU A 322 -3.19 22.39 12.24
CA LEU A 322 -3.87 21.95 11.03
C LEU A 322 -3.10 20.81 10.33
N HIS A 323 -1.79 20.90 10.26
CA HIS A 323 -0.96 19.86 9.65
C HIS A 323 -1.04 18.56 10.44
N VAL A 324 -0.81 18.61 11.76
CA VAL A 324 -0.88 17.42 12.63
C VAL A 324 -2.27 16.80 12.59
N ALA A 325 -3.34 17.60 12.61
CA ALA A 325 -4.71 17.10 12.53
C ALA A 325 -5.00 16.40 11.20
N SER A 326 -4.54 16.95 10.07
CA SER A 326 -4.74 16.35 8.75
C SER A 326 -3.88 15.10 8.51
N SER A 327 -2.69 15.06 9.10
CA SER A 327 -1.75 13.93 8.97
C SER A 327 -1.89 12.87 10.07
N TYR A 328 -2.71 13.11 11.09
CA TYR A 328 -2.83 12.23 12.25
C TYR A 328 -3.20 10.78 11.87
N GLY A 329 -4.06 10.63 10.87
CA GLY A 329 -4.40 9.34 10.31
C GLY A 329 -3.20 8.59 9.76
N LYS A 330 -2.34 9.27 9.02
CA LYS A 330 -1.11 8.69 8.47
C LYS A 330 -0.16 8.22 9.57
N TYR A 331 -0.06 8.99 10.66
CA TYR A 331 0.78 8.60 11.80
C TYR A 331 0.31 7.29 12.43
N LEU A 332 -1.00 7.12 12.59
CA LEU A 332 -1.58 5.93 13.19
C LEU A 332 -1.42 4.67 12.34
N VAL A 333 -1.39 4.82 11.02
CA VAL A 333 -1.36 3.70 10.07
C VAL A 333 0.03 3.48 9.49
N HIS A 334 1.07 4.16 9.96
CA HIS A 334 2.43 4.10 9.41
C HIS A 334 2.51 4.37 7.90
N MET A 335 1.66 5.27 7.40
CA MET A 335 1.71 5.62 5.98
C MET A 335 3.00 6.39 5.70
N GLU A 336 3.81 5.86 4.80
CA GLU A 336 4.98 6.56 4.29
C GLU A 336 4.53 7.85 3.59
N THR A 337 5.14 8.95 3.97
CA THR A 337 4.95 10.24 3.31
C THR A 337 6.27 10.62 2.65
N GLU A 338 6.26 10.84 1.35
CA GLU A 338 7.43 11.31 0.62
C GLU A 338 7.57 12.82 0.76
N ASN A 339 8.76 13.28 1.08
CA ASN A 339 9.14 14.69 1.00
C ASN A 339 10.48 14.77 0.24
N PRO A 340 10.46 15.25 -1.00
CA PRO A 340 11.65 15.26 -1.86
C PRO A 340 12.76 16.20 -1.32
N PHE A 341 12.43 17.10 -0.40
CA PHE A 341 13.37 18.07 0.16
C PHE A 341 13.91 17.67 1.54
N TYR A 342 13.56 16.49 2.06
CA TYR A 342 13.91 16.09 3.42
C TYR A 342 15.42 16.19 3.72
N GLU A 343 16.28 15.65 2.85
CA GLU A 343 17.73 15.69 3.06
C GLU A 343 18.30 17.11 2.98
N GLU A 344 17.73 17.97 2.13
CA GLU A 344 18.12 19.37 2.00
C GLU A 344 17.69 20.18 3.20
N LEU A 345 16.46 19.98 3.67
CA LEU A 345 15.91 20.67 4.85
C LEU A 345 16.73 20.39 6.11
N GLN A 346 17.17 19.15 6.31
CA GLN A 346 18.01 18.78 7.43
C GLN A 346 19.37 19.52 7.42
N LYS A 347 19.93 19.74 6.22
CA LYS A 347 21.23 20.43 6.06
C LYS A 347 21.11 21.95 6.15
N ILE A 348 20.05 22.52 5.55
CA ILE A 348 19.87 23.97 5.45
C ILE A 348 19.27 24.52 6.75
N TYR A 349 18.34 23.80 7.38
CA TYR A 349 17.61 24.23 8.57
C TYR A 349 17.78 23.27 9.75
N PRO A 350 19.01 23.02 10.22
CA PRO A 350 19.27 22.01 11.27
C PRO A 350 18.52 22.33 12.57
N THR A 351 18.39 23.59 12.95
CA THR A 351 17.65 24.02 14.16
C THR A 351 16.17 23.69 14.05
N ALA A 352 15.55 24.02 12.93
CA ALA A 352 14.14 23.69 12.65
C ALA A 352 13.91 22.17 12.63
N TYR A 353 14.88 21.42 12.12
CA TYR A 353 14.83 19.97 12.11
C TYR A 353 14.83 19.37 13.53
N TYR A 354 15.66 19.88 14.44
CA TYR A 354 15.63 19.45 15.83
C TYR A 354 14.30 19.78 16.52
N TYR A 355 13.70 20.93 16.24
CA TYR A 355 12.36 21.27 16.74
C TYR A 355 11.28 20.33 16.19
N ALA A 356 11.38 19.95 14.93
CA ALA A 356 10.49 18.95 14.33
C ALA A 356 10.61 17.57 15.02
N ILE A 357 11.82 17.16 15.41
CA ILE A 357 12.04 15.92 16.18
C ILE A 357 11.33 15.99 17.54
N GLU A 358 11.45 17.10 18.29
CA GLU A 358 10.80 17.26 19.60
C GLU A 358 9.27 17.13 19.51
N LEU A 359 8.66 17.74 18.49
CA LEU A 359 7.24 17.60 18.26
C LEU A 359 6.88 16.18 17.82
N ALA A 360 7.67 15.59 16.93
CA ALA A 360 7.48 14.22 16.46
C ALA A 360 7.56 13.20 17.60
N GLU A 361 8.45 13.37 18.56
CA GLU A 361 8.52 12.53 19.76
C GLU A 361 7.24 12.65 20.60
N CYS A 362 6.67 13.86 20.76
CA CYS A 362 5.41 14.04 21.45
C CYS A 362 4.26 13.34 20.73
N ILE A 363 4.23 13.36 19.39
CA ILE A 363 3.24 12.66 18.58
C ILE A 363 3.45 11.13 18.75
N THR A 364 4.69 10.65 18.69
CA THR A 364 5.06 9.24 18.87
C THR A 364 4.65 8.72 20.25
N GLU A 365 4.79 9.50 21.31
CA GLU A 365 4.33 9.13 22.64
C GLU A 365 2.82 8.85 22.69
N TYR A 366 2.03 9.60 21.91
CA TYR A 366 0.58 9.42 21.81
C TYR A 366 0.17 8.28 20.89
N THR A 367 0.73 8.26 19.68
CA THR A 367 0.35 7.28 18.64
C THR A 367 1.00 5.91 18.85
N LYS A 368 2.09 5.85 19.64
CA LYS A 368 2.99 4.70 19.77
C LYS A 368 3.63 4.30 18.44
N GLN A 369 3.69 5.25 17.50
CA GLN A 369 4.17 5.06 16.15
C GLN A 369 5.15 6.15 15.79
N ASN A 370 6.28 5.79 15.18
CA ASN A 370 7.24 6.76 14.69
C ASN A 370 6.71 7.44 13.42
N LEU A 371 6.96 8.74 13.30
CA LEU A 371 6.65 9.47 12.07
C LEU A 371 7.60 9.06 10.96
N SER A 372 7.11 9.08 9.71
CA SER A 372 7.96 8.89 8.53
C SER A 372 8.95 10.05 8.38
N VAL A 373 10.05 9.80 7.68
CA VAL A 373 11.07 10.84 7.40
C VAL A 373 10.49 12.00 6.59
N GLY A 374 9.54 11.73 5.70
CA GLY A 374 8.85 12.78 4.95
C GLY A 374 8.00 13.69 5.83
N GLU A 375 7.32 13.15 6.84
CA GLU A 375 6.56 13.95 7.81
C GLU A 375 7.48 14.82 8.67
N LEU A 376 8.64 14.31 9.09
CA LEU A 376 9.66 15.13 9.74
C LEU A 376 10.10 16.30 8.84
N GLY A 377 10.24 16.07 7.54
CA GLY A 377 10.54 17.12 6.57
C GLY A 377 9.45 18.20 6.54
N PHE A 378 8.18 17.81 6.52
CA PHE A 378 7.07 18.78 6.53
C PHE A 378 7.03 19.59 7.84
N LEU A 379 7.18 18.94 8.99
CA LEU A 379 7.27 19.66 10.27
C LEU A 379 8.46 20.62 10.29
N THR A 380 9.62 20.22 9.74
CA THR A 380 10.78 21.08 9.60
C THR A 380 10.49 22.34 8.80
N MET A 381 9.71 22.25 7.71
CA MET A 381 9.32 23.41 6.91
C MET A 381 8.51 24.44 7.72
N TYR A 382 7.58 24.00 8.57
CA TYR A 382 6.83 24.90 9.44
C TYR A 382 7.75 25.64 10.41
N PHE A 383 8.65 24.94 11.08
CA PHE A 383 9.60 25.57 12.00
C PHE A 383 10.61 26.46 11.26
N ALA A 384 11.08 26.06 10.08
CA ALA A 384 12.00 26.88 9.28
C ALA A 384 11.36 28.21 8.89
N SER A 385 10.09 28.19 8.44
CA SER A 385 9.33 29.38 8.09
C SER A 385 9.09 30.33 9.28
N SER A 386 9.08 29.82 10.50
CA SER A 386 8.92 30.66 11.73
C SER A 386 10.26 31.26 12.20
N LEU A 387 11.40 30.66 11.81
CA LEU A 387 12.74 31.12 12.21
C LEU A 387 13.33 32.12 11.21
N GLU A 388 12.77 32.25 10.00
CA GLU A 388 13.13 33.27 9.00
C GLU A 388 12.41 34.61 9.28
#